data_357adc5dbcf71800e3f76c9386fe0b17
#
_entry.id   357adc5dbcf71800e3f76c9386fe0b17
#
_cell.length_a   1.000
_cell.length_b   1.000
_cell.length_c   1.000
_cell.angle_alpha   90.00
_cell.angle_beta   90.00
_cell.angle_gamma   90.00
#
_symmetry.space_group_name_H-M   'P 1'
#
loop_
_entity.id
_entity.type
_entity.pdbx_description
1 polymer ?
#
loop_
_entity_poly.entity_id
_entity_poly.type
_entity_poly.pdbx_seq_one_letter_code
_entity_poly.pdbx_strand_id
1 'polypeptide(L)'
;MSDGLRPRAAACYAPGAMDLSAVIAELKRSTDTFGPLVRAHAERFPDRVALKFESETLTYGEYDVEVNRLAGALAHEGVGRGTPVAIFARNSPRFLVAVGAVAKLGAIGALVNTHVTGAGLTHVLQLSQARIGVCDATALPALDAVADTHAVRFLADAAPGDALPAGVRPLGAVLPASAPEPAIPDVRGGDVFLYIYTSGTTGYPKATIVRHLRFTMGGITLAQMLGIEAGETVYAPLPLYHGESLFVGFAPAFRAGGAFASRRSFSASAFLDDVRRHEAVAFVYVGELCRYLLRQPPTPRDRDHRLRVAAGAGLRPDVWTAFQERFGIPRIVEMYGATEGNVALQNVDGRVGSVGKPHPLLEDQVQLARVDVGTGALVRGRDGLCVACAPGEAGELLGKIGLAGAMDYDGYTDRAATERKIVRDAFAPGDAWFRSGDLLRRDAEGYYYFVDRLGDTFRWKSENVATQEVADVLAGAPGITEANVYGVAVPGEDGRAGMAAVVPAASVPFDGAALWAHCERHLPAYARPAFVRLVPEMDVTGTLKQRKAALAAEGYDPAAVGDPLFVRADAARAYVPLTPALLDAVRTGRHRL
;
A
#
# COMPACT_ATOMS: atom_id res chain seq x y z
N MET A 1 -21.69 -31.19 -18.88
CA MET A 1 -22.03 -29.79 -19.24
C MET A 1 -21.13 -28.86 -18.43
N SER A 2 -19.88 -28.64 -18.90
CA SER A 2 -18.79 -27.98 -18.13
C SER A 2 -18.19 -26.78 -18.85
N ASP A 3 -18.97 -26.00 -19.60
CA ASP A 3 -18.42 -25.01 -20.54
C ASP A 3 -18.94 -23.56 -20.38
N GLY A 4 -19.56 -23.21 -19.23
CA GLY A 4 -20.22 -21.90 -19.06
C GLY A 4 -19.44 -20.83 -18.29
N LEU A 5 -18.28 -21.12 -17.68
CA LEU A 5 -17.55 -20.18 -16.80
C LEU A 5 -16.03 -20.13 -17.06
N ARG A 6 -15.56 -20.50 -18.23
CA ARG A 6 -14.24 -20.00 -18.65
C ARG A 6 -14.42 -18.51 -18.96
N PRO A 7 -13.76 -17.61 -18.23
CA PRO A 7 -13.89 -16.20 -18.52
C PRO A 7 -13.36 -15.94 -19.92
N ARG A 8 -14.12 -15.25 -20.77
CA ARG A 8 -13.66 -14.72 -22.06
C ARG A 8 -12.37 -13.87 -21.91
N ALA A 9 -12.06 -13.44 -20.70
CA ALA A 9 -10.80 -12.80 -20.33
C ALA A 9 -9.54 -13.67 -20.51
N ALA A 10 -9.65 -15.02 -20.54
CA ALA A 10 -8.50 -15.89 -20.86
C ALA A 10 -8.03 -15.75 -22.33
N ALA A 11 -8.85 -15.18 -23.21
CA ALA A 11 -8.48 -14.86 -24.56
C ALA A 11 -7.51 -13.64 -24.69
N CYS A 12 -7.30 -12.89 -23.62
CA CYS A 12 -6.42 -11.71 -23.60
C CYS A 12 -4.91 -12.05 -23.69
N TYR A 13 -4.54 -13.32 -23.71
CA TYR A 13 -3.13 -13.73 -23.74
C TYR A 13 -2.65 -14.30 -25.07
N ALA A 14 -3.46 -14.28 -26.13
CA ALA A 14 -3.02 -14.70 -27.46
C ALA A 14 -2.34 -13.52 -28.20
N PRO A 15 -1.12 -13.69 -28.76
CA PRO A 15 -0.47 -12.65 -29.55
C PRO A 15 -1.13 -12.55 -30.93
N GLY A 16 -2.08 -11.65 -31.05
CA GLY A 16 -2.71 -11.19 -32.28
C GLY A 16 -3.25 -9.80 -32.03
N ALA A 17 -3.26 -8.92 -33.03
CA ALA A 17 -3.63 -7.50 -32.90
C ALA A 17 -5.02 -7.31 -32.25
N MET A 18 -5.07 -7.44 -30.94
CA MET A 18 -6.28 -7.22 -30.14
C MET A 18 -6.40 -5.72 -29.88
N ASP A 19 -7.50 -5.12 -30.27
CA ASP A 19 -7.82 -3.75 -29.86
C ASP A 19 -8.12 -3.73 -28.35
N LEU A 20 -7.09 -3.45 -27.57
CA LEU A 20 -7.16 -3.38 -26.11
C LEU A 20 -8.25 -2.39 -25.66
N SER A 21 -8.44 -1.29 -26.38
CA SER A 21 -9.45 -0.28 -26.08
C SER A 21 -10.87 -0.83 -26.22
N ALA A 22 -11.13 -1.64 -27.26
CA ALA A 22 -12.42 -2.30 -27.46
C ALA A 22 -12.72 -3.33 -26.35
N VAL A 23 -11.74 -4.16 -26.00
CA VAL A 23 -11.86 -5.14 -24.91
C VAL A 23 -12.20 -4.45 -23.59
N ILE A 24 -11.54 -3.37 -23.29
CA ILE A 24 -11.74 -2.64 -22.06
C ILE A 24 -13.07 -1.90 -22.03
N ALA A 25 -13.50 -1.36 -23.18
CA ALA A 25 -14.83 -0.78 -23.30
C ALA A 25 -15.94 -1.83 -23.08
N GLU A 26 -15.73 -3.08 -23.51
CA GLU A 26 -16.63 -4.20 -23.23
C GLU A 26 -16.62 -4.55 -21.74
N LEU A 27 -15.44 -4.65 -21.12
CA LEU A 27 -15.30 -4.93 -19.68
C LEU A 27 -15.92 -3.85 -18.81
N LYS A 28 -15.83 -2.57 -19.20
CA LYS A 28 -16.53 -1.47 -18.50
C LYS A 28 -18.06 -1.62 -18.52
N ARG A 29 -18.60 -2.21 -19.59
CA ARG A 29 -20.05 -2.51 -19.72
C ARG A 29 -20.45 -3.85 -19.09
N SER A 30 -19.49 -4.70 -18.78
CA SER A 30 -19.74 -6.02 -18.19
C SER A 30 -20.38 -5.92 -16.82
N THR A 31 -21.30 -6.83 -16.53
CA THR A 31 -21.90 -7.03 -15.20
C THR A 31 -21.13 -8.05 -14.36
N ASP A 32 -19.99 -8.58 -14.84
CA ASP A 32 -19.08 -9.41 -14.03
C ASP A 32 -18.39 -8.53 -12.97
N THR A 33 -19.12 -8.27 -11.90
CA THR A 33 -18.68 -7.46 -10.76
C THR A 33 -18.70 -8.30 -9.48
N PHE A 34 -18.22 -7.73 -8.37
CA PHE A 34 -18.06 -8.50 -7.14
C PHE A 34 -19.39 -8.98 -6.54
N GLY A 35 -20.46 -8.18 -6.59
CA GLY A 35 -21.77 -8.57 -6.05
C GLY A 35 -22.35 -9.86 -6.68
N PRO A 36 -22.50 -9.94 -8.03
CA PRO A 36 -22.87 -11.18 -8.73
C PRO A 36 -21.94 -12.36 -8.46
N LEU A 37 -20.64 -12.12 -8.28
CA LEU A 37 -19.67 -13.18 -7.97
C LEU A 37 -19.90 -13.79 -6.59
N VAL A 38 -20.25 -12.97 -5.58
CA VAL A 38 -20.62 -13.45 -4.23
C VAL A 38 -21.77 -14.46 -4.33
N ARG A 39 -22.85 -14.07 -5.00
CA ARG A 39 -24.00 -14.93 -5.23
C ARG A 39 -23.65 -16.22 -5.98
N ALA A 40 -22.94 -16.10 -7.10
CA ALA A 40 -22.56 -17.24 -7.94
C ALA A 40 -21.73 -18.29 -7.18
N HIS A 41 -20.84 -17.84 -6.29
CA HIS A 41 -20.07 -18.76 -5.45
C HIS A 41 -20.90 -19.39 -4.34
N ALA A 42 -21.82 -18.66 -3.70
CA ALA A 42 -22.73 -19.20 -2.72
C ALA A 42 -23.66 -20.26 -3.31
N GLU A 43 -24.17 -20.04 -4.54
CA GLU A 43 -24.98 -21.03 -5.26
C GLU A 43 -24.17 -22.28 -5.66
N ARG A 44 -22.92 -22.10 -6.09
CA ARG A 44 -22.08 -23.16 -6.61
C ARG A 44 -21.33 -23.97 -5.53
N PHE A 45 -20.93 -23.30 -4.46
CA PHE A 45 -20.06 -23.86 -3.42
C PHE A 45 -20.50 -23.47 -2.00
N PRO A 46 -21.80 -23.65 -1.62
CA PRO A 46 -22.34 -23.12 -0.36
C PRO A 46 -21.53 -23.51 0.88
N ASP A 47 -21.04 -24.75 0.94
CA ASP A 47 -20.34 -25.29 2.10
C ASP A 47 -18.82 -25.09 2.06
N ARG A 48 -18.27 -24.49 0.97
CA ARG A 48 -16.85 -24.22 0.87
C ARG A 48 -16.49 -22.99 1.70
N VAL A 49 -15.40 -23.08 2.46
CA VAL A 49 -14.90 -21.95 3.25
C VAL A 49 -14.45 -20.82 2.33
N ALA A 50 -15.02 -19.62 2.54
CA ALA A 50 -14.66 -18.37 1.86
C ALA A 50 -13.73 -17.51 2.71
N LEU A 51 -13.97 -17.42 4.02
CA LEU A 51 -13.22 -16.60 4.95
C LEU A 51 -12.72 -17.44 6.13
N LYS A 52 -11.47 -17.17 6.53
CA LYS A 52 -10.84 -17.70 7.75
C LYS A 52 -10.27 -16.51 8.53
N PHE A 53 -10.71 -16.33 9.74
CA PHE A 53 -10.29 -15.20 10.55
C PHE A 53 -10.01 -15.63 11.98
N GLU A 54 -8.74 -15.74 12.34
CA GLU A 54 -8.29 -16.30 13.63
C GLU A 54 -8.92 -17.68 13.87
N SER A 55 -9.92 -17.81 14.75
CA SER A 55 -10.66 -19.07 14.99
C SER A 55 -12.02 -19.14 14.30
N GLU A 56 -12.44 -18.07 13.64
CA GLU A 56 -13.74 -17.96 12.96
C GLU A 56 -13.60 -18.31 11.48
N THR A 57 -14.62 -19.00 10.95
CA THR A 57 -14.70 -19.29 9.52
C THR A 57 -16.09 -18.98 9.02
N LEU A 58 -16.20 -18.53 7.76
CA LEU A 58 -17.47 -18.43 7.04
C LEU A 58 -17.37 -19.19 5.73
N THR A 59 -18.36 -20.00 5.44
CA THR A 59 -18.53 -20.60 4.11
C THR A 59 -19.03 -19.56 3.11
N TYR A 60 -19.02 -19.87 1.82
CA TYR A 60 -19.59 -18.98 0.80
C TYR A 60 -21.08 -18.74 1.02
N GLY A 61 -21.82 -19.78 1.43
CA GLY A 61 -23.24 -19.66 1.77
C GLY A 61 -23.48 -18.75 2.98
N GLU A 62 -22.73 -18.95 4.07
CA GLU A 62 -22.83 -18.10 5.26
C GLU A 62 -22.41 -16.65 4.97
N TYR A 63 -21.32 -16.47 4.19
CA TYR A 63 -20.87 -15.13 3.78
C TYR A 63 -21.96 -14.41 2.97
N ASP A 64 -22.60 -15.09 2.02
CA ASP A 64 -23.68 -14.51 1.21
C ASP A 64 -24.88 -14.13 2.06
N VAL A 65 -25.29 -14.98 3.01
CA VAL A 65 -26.39 -14.68 3.96
C VAL A 65 -26.08 -13.42 4.77
N GLU A 66 -24.87 -13.30 5.33
CA GLU A 66 -24.48 -12.11 6.10
C GLU A 66 -24.40 -10.85 5.22
N VAL A 67 -23.91 -11.00 3.97
CA VAL A 67 -23.89 -9.92 2.98
C VAL A 67 -25.33 -9.45 2.66
N ASN A 68 -26.26 -10.38 2.45
CA ASN A 68 -27.66 -10.05 2.16
C ASN A 68 -28.35 -9.35 3.35
N ARG A 69 -28.09 -9.83 4.57
CA ARG A 69 -28.63 -9.20 5.79
C ARG A 69 -28.15 -7.75 5.93
N LEU A 70 -26.85 -7.51 5.74
CA LEU A 70 -26.29 -6.16 5.83
C LEU A 70 -26.74 -5.28 4.66
N ALA A 71 -26.83 -5.82 3.45
CA ALA A 71 -27.34 -5.11 2.29
C ALA A 71 -28.81 -4.69 2.51
N GLY A 72 -29.64 -5.57 3.06
CA GLY A 72 -31.03 -5.26 3.44
C GLY A 72 -31.13 -4.14 4.48
N ALA A 73 -30.29 -4.17 5.52
CA ALA A 73 -30.23 -3.11 6.52
C ALA A 73 -29.79 -1.76 5.92
N LEU A 74 -28.75 -1.76 5.08
CA LEU A 74 -28.29 -0.56 4.40
C LEU A 74 -29.33 -0.01 3.40
N ALA A 75 -30.01 -0.88 2.65
CA ALA A 75 -31.08 -0.48 1.74
C ALA A 75 -32.26 0.17 2.50
N HIS A 76 -32.61 -0.33 3.68
CA HIS A 76 -33.61 0.29 4.56
C HIS A 76 -33.21 1.70 5.02
N GLU A 77 -31.90 1.95 5.16
CA GLU A 77 -31.34 3.29 5.44
C GLU A 77 -31.22 4.17 4.18
N GLY A 78 -31.72 3.73 3.04
CA GLY A 78 -31.73 4.49 1.79
C GLY A 78 -30.44 4.34 0.95
N VAL A 79 -29.63 3.33 1.23
CA VAL A 79 -28.42 3.03 0.42
C VAL A 79 -28.82 2.32 -0.86
N GLY A 80 -28.33 2.82 -1.98
CA GLY A 80 -28.51 2.24 -3.31
C GLY A 80 -27.32 2.55 -4.22
N ARG A 81 -27.50 2.32 -5.53
CA ARG A 81 -26.43 2.51 -6.51
C ARG A 81 -25.81 3.92 -6.43
N GLY A 82 -24.49 3.95 -6.35
CA GLY A 82 -23.72 5.19 -6.26
C GLY A 82 -23.73 5.89 -4.90
N THR A 83 -24.43 5.34 -3.90
CA THR A 83 -24.45 5.91 -2.54
C THR A 83 -23.17 5.57 -1.80
N PRO A 84 -22.40 6.55 -1.30
CA PRO A 84 -21.23 6.26 -0.46
C PRO A 84 -21.62 5.76 0.93
N VAL A 85 -20.92 4.72 1.40
CA VAL A 85 -21.05 4.12 2.74
C VAL A 85 -19.67 4.10 3.39
N ALA A 86 -19.49 4.75 4.53
CA ALA A 86 -18.23 4.71 5.27
C ALA A 86 -18.05 3.34 5.93
N ILE A 87 -16.91 2.69 5.71
CA ILE A 87 -16.54 1.44 6.38
C ILE A 87 -15.35 1.76 7.29
N PHE A 88 -15.63 1.87 8.60
CA PHE A 88 -14.65 2.27 9.61
C PHE A 88 -14.48 1.18 10.65
N ALA A 89 -13.79 0.12 10.27
CA ALA A 89 -13.60 -1.06 11.10
C ALA A 89 -12.20 -1.66 10.90
N ARG A 90 -11.70 -2.36 11.91
CA ARG A 90 -10.50 -3.19 11.79
C ARG A 90 -10.77 -4.42 10.92
N ASN A 91 -9.69 -5.14 10.62
CA ASN A 91 -9.82 -6.44 9.97
C ASN A 91 -10.78 -7.34 10.73
N SER A 92 -11.79 -7.84 10.03
CA SER A 92 -12.79 -8.77 10.55
C SER A 92 -13.59 -9.36 9.39
N PRO A 93 -14.30 -10.49 9.58
CA PRO A 93 -15.27 -10.96 8.59
C PRO A 93 -16.33 -9.89 8.28
N ARG A 94 -16.76 -9.12 9.29
CA ARG A 94 -17.76 -8.04 9.13
C ARG A 94 -17.29 -6.94 8.17
N PHE A 95 -15.99 -6.61 8.14
CA PHE A 95 -15.45 -5.68 7.16
C PHE A 95 -15.70 -6.18 5.72
N LEU A 96 -15.38 -7.44 5.45
CA LEU A 96 -15.59 -8.05 4.12
C LEU A 96 -17.07 -8.25 3.79
N VAL A 97 -17.91 -8.53 4.78
CA VAL A 97 -19.37 -8.52 4.63
C VAL A 97 -19.86 -7.14 4.20
N ALA A 98 -19.32 -6.05 4.78
CA ALA A 98 -19.68 -4.69 4.37
C ALA A 98 -19.24 -4.39 2.93
N VAL A 99 -18.04 -4.85 2.52
CA VAL A 99 -17.58 -4.76 1.13
C VAL A 99 -18.51 -5.52 0.17
N GLY A 100 -18.95 -6.72 0.55
CA GLY A 100 -19.93 -7.51 -0.22
C GLY A 100 -21.29 -6.82 -0.32
N ALA A 101 -21.78 -6.25 0.79
CA ALA A 101 -23.08 -5.57 0.85
C ALA A 101 -23.12 -4.33 -0.05
N VAL A 102 -22.08 -3.48 0.00
CA VAL A 102 -22.00 -2.31 -0.89
C VAL A 102 -21.87 -2.74 -2.36
N ALA A 103 -21.16 -3.84 -2.65
CA ALA A 103 -21.06 -4.38 -4.00
C ALA A 103 -22.42 -4.85 -4.54
N LYS A 104 -23.23 -5.57 -3.74
CA LYS A 104 -24.56 -6.03 -4.15
C LYS A 104 -25.54 -4.88 -4.36
N LEU A 105 -25.43 -3.81 -3.60
CA LEU A 105 -26.27 -2.61 -3.75
C LEU A 105 -25.79 -1.66 -4.86
N GLY A 106 -24.63 -1.92 -5.49
CA GLY A 106 -23.98 -0.96 -6.38
C GLY A 106 -23.61 0.35 -5.68
N ALA A 107 -23.50 0.32 -4.37
CA ALA A 107 -23.07 1.42 -3.53
C ALA A 107 -21.52 1.57 -3.55
N ILE A 108 -21.01 2.63 -2.95
CA ILE A 108 -19.56 2.91 -2.92
C ILE A 108 -19.05 2.71 -1.49
N GLY A 109 -18.10 1.80 -1.29
CA GLY A 109 -17.45 1.61 0.00
C GLY A 109 -16.33 2.61 0.23
N ALA A 110 -16.47 3.53 1.17
CA ALA A 110 -15.41 4.44 1.59
C ALA A 110 -14.62 3.81 2.75
N LEU A 111 -13.42 3.27 2.45
CA LEU A 111 -12.63 2.46 3.38
C LEU A 111 -11.80 3.35 4.31
N VAL A 112 -12.31 3.66 5.49
CA VAL A 112 -11.67 4.58 6.44
C VAL A 112 -10.55 3.88 7.20
N ASN A 113 -9.37 4.49 7.21
CA ASN A 113 -8.22 4.01 7.98
C ASN A 113 -8.48 4.16 9.49
N THR A 114 -8.38 3.07 10.23
CA THR A 114 -8.68 3.02 11.68
C THR A 114 -7.66 3.74 12.57
N HIS A 115 -6.54 4.21 12.02
CA HIS A 115 -5.55 5.01 12.74
C HIS A 115 -5.75 6.52 12.57
N VAL A 116 -6.74 6.95 11.78
CA VAL A 116 -7.03 8.37 11.60
C VAL A 116 -7.99 8.84 12.70
N THR A 117 -7.64 9.92 13.37
CA THR A 117 -8.40 10.51 14.49
C THR A 117 -8.55 12.02 14.34
N GLY A 118 -9.39 12.64 15.16
CA GLY A 118 -9.56 14.10 15.24
C GLY A 118 -9.87 14.75 13.89
N ALA A 119 -9.22 15.88 13.59
CA ALA A 119 -9.45 16.65 12.37
C ALA A 119 -9.20 15.82 11.08
N GLY A 120 -8.27 14.86 11.12
CA GLY A 120 -8.03 13.93 10.00
C GLY A 120 -9.23 13.03 9.74
N LEU A 121 -9.87 12.50 10.79
CA LEU A 121 -11.07 11.68 10.67
C LEU A 121 -12.25 12.51 10.16
N THR A 122 -12.45 13.72 10.73
CA THR A 122 -13.46 14.66 10.22
C THR A 122 -13.30 14.89 8.72
N HIS A 123 -12.07 15.19 8.27
CA HIS A 123 -11.78 15.41 6.85
C HIS A 123 -12.14 14.19 5.99
N VAL A 124 -11.71 12.98 6.40
CA VAL A 124 -11.99 11.74 5.66
C VAL A 124 -13.49 11.45 5.56
N LEU A 125 -14.24 11.63 6.67
CA LEU A 125 -15.69 11.43 6.69
C LEU A 125 -16.42 12.43 5.80
N GLN A 126 -16.03 13.71 5.81
CA GLN A 126 -16.58 14.74 4.92
C GLN A 126 -16.26 14.43 3.45
N LEU A 127 -15.00 14.06 3.16
CA LEU A 127 -14.54 13.73 1.81
C LEU A 127 -15.25 12.49 1.24
N SER A 128 -15.67 11.55 2.08
CA SER A 128 -16.42 10.35 1.68
C SER A 128 -17.79 10.68 1.08
N GLN A 129 -18.39 11.81 1.46
CA GLN A 129 -19.78 12.19 1.17
C GLN A 129 -20.81 11.15 1.68
N ALA A 130 -20.40 10.24 2.54
CA ALA A 130 -21.28 9.24 3.13
C ALA A 130 -22.25 9.91 4.11
N ARG A 131 -23.50 9.41 4.14
CA ARG A 131 -24.51 9.75 5.15
C ARG A 131 -24.70 8.65 6.17
N ILE A 132 -24.23 7.46 5.83
CA ILE A 132 -24.26 6.28 6.68
C ILE A 132 -22.93 5.54 6.61
N GLY A 133 -22.58 4.86 7.67
CA GLY A 133 -21.40 4.01 7.74
C GLY A 133 -21.63 2.76 8.57
N VAL A 134 -20.70 1.82 8.46
CA VAL A 134 -20.58 0.63 9.31
C VAL A 134 -19.27 0.74 10.07
N CYS A 135 -19.29 0.49 11.38
CA CYS A 135 -18.09 0.50 12.20
C CYS A 135 -18.07 -0.68 13.18
N ASP A 136 -16.90 -0.96 13.72
CA ASP A 136 -16.73 -1.85 14.87
C ASP A 136 -16.62 -1.07 16.19
N ALA A 137 -16.68 -1.77 17.32
CA ALA A 137 -16.59 -1.16 18.64
C ALA A 137 -15.28 -0.36 18.86
N THR A 138 -14.19 -0.72 18.18
CA THR A 138 -12.90 -0.05 18.35
C THR A 138 -12.87 1.36 17.71
N ALA A 139 -13.80 1.66 16.81
CA ALA A 139 -13.95 2.97 16.19
C ALA A 139 -14.73 3.97 17.07
N LEU A 140 -15.50 3.49 18.06
CA LEU A 140 -16.42 4.32 18.84
C LEU A 140 -15.72 5.51 19.54
N PRO A 141 -14.57 5.38 20.22
CA PRO A 141 -13.91 6.52 20.85
C PRO A 141 -13.48 7.61 19.85
N ALA A 142 -13.03 7.19 18.65
CA ALA A 142 -12.62 8.13 17.61
C ALA A 142 -13.84 8.85 17.00
N LEU A 143 -14.98 8.15 16.85
CA LEU A 143 -16.24 8.74 16.38
C LEU A 143 -16.83 9.71 17.41
N ASP A 144 -16.80 9.36 18.70
CA ASP A 144 -17.26 10.23 19.78
C ASP A 144 -16.50 11.56 19.81
N ALA A 145 -15.18 11.51 19.67
CA ALA A 145 -14.32 12.69 19.63
C ALA A 145 -14.60 13.66 18.46
N VAL A 146 -15.32 13.23 17.43
CA VAL A 146 -15.63 14.04 16.23
C VAL A 146 -17.13 14.12 15.93
N ALA A 147 -17.99 13.68 16.85
CA ALA A 147 -19.43 13.51 16.63
C ALA A 147 -20.14 14.77 16.07
N ASP A 148 -19.74 15.94 16.52
CA ASP A 148 -20.32 17.24 16.11
C ASP A 148 -19.71 17.79 14.78
N THR A 149 -18.75 17.09 14.18
CA THR A 149 -17.98 17.62 13.03
C THR A 149 -18.35 16.99 11.69
N HIS A 150 -19.23 15.98 11.70
CA HIS A 150 -19.70 15.27 10.50
C HIS A 150 -21.18 14.90 10.59
N ALA A 151 -21.79 14.58 9.44
CA ALA A 151 -23.19 14.19 9.36
C ALA A 151 -23.38 12.67 9.12
N VAL A 152 -22.33 11.86 9.21
CA VAL A 152 -22.39 10.41 8.97
C VAL A 152 -22.99 9.73 10.20
N ARG A 153 -24.08 8.99 10.00
CA ARG A 153 -24.64 8.08 11.01
C ARG A 153 -23.97 6.71 10.89
N PHE A 154 -23.69 6.05 11.99
CA PHE A 154 -23.04 4.74 11.96
C PHE A 154 -23.93 3.62 12.51
N LEU A 155 -23.76 2.44 11.90
CA LEU A 155 -24.24 1.16 12.41
C LEU A 155 -23.02 0.43 13.00
N ALA A 156 -23.01 0.29 14.32
CA ALA A 156 -21.87 -0.27 15.04
C ALA A 156 -22.06 -1.76 15.32
N ASP A 157 -21.08 -2.56 14.91
CA ASP A 157 -20.93 -3.94 15.37
C ASP A 157 -20.32 -3.91 16.78
N ALA A 158 -21.18 -3.70 17.76
CA ALA A 158 -20.85 -3.48 19.16
C ALA A 158 -21.64 -4.46 20.04
N ALA A 159 -21.10 -4.79 21.21
CA ALA A 159 -21.77 -5.69 22.14
C ALA A 159 -23.03 -5.04 22.76
N PRO A 160 -24.04 -5.84 23.15
CA PRO A 160 -25.16 -5.32 23.91
C PRO A 160 -24.68 -4.66 25.21
N GLY A 161 -25.04 -3.39 25.41
CA GLY A 161 -24.64 -2.60 26.59
C GLY A 161 -23.43 -1.70 26.39
N ASP A 162 -22.75 -1.75 25.25
CA ASP A 162 -21.72 -0.77 24.92
C ASP A 162 -22.32 0.65 24.83
N ALA A 163 -21.60 1.63 25.39
CA ALA A 163 -21.97 3.04 25.26
C ALA A 163 -21.73 3.50 23.82
N LEU A 164 -22.77 3.93 23.14
CA LEU A 164 -22.70 4.39 21.76
C LEU A 164 -22.70 5.92 21.67
N PRO A 165 -21.78 6.52 20.89
CA PRO A 165 -21.77 7.95 20.63
C PRO A 165 -23.05 8.45 19.93
N ALA A 166 -23.25 9.77 19.94
CA ALA A 166 -24.32 10.40 19.20
C ALA A 166 -24.23 10.05 17.69
N GLY A 167 -25.37 9.72 17.07
CA GLY A 167 -25.41 9.31 15.67
C GLY A 167 -24.98 7.86 15.40
N VAL A 168 -24.62 7.08 16.41
CA VAL A 168 -24.30 5.66 16.29
C VAL A 168 -25.45 4.80 16.84
N ARG A 169 -25.84 3.77 16.09
CA ARG A 169 -26.86 2.78 16.48
C ARG A 169 -26.27 1.37 16.44
N PRO A 170 -26.73 0.45 17.29
CA PRO A 170 -26.23 -0.92 17.25
C PRO A 170 -26.68 -1.60 15.93
N LEU A 171 -25.73 -2.21 15.22
CA LEU A 171 -26.00 -2.92 13.98
C LEU A 171 -26.99 -4.08 14.22
N GLY A 172 -26.84 -4.82 15.30
CA GLY A 172 -27.73 -5.93 15.66
C GLY A 172 -29.21 -5.54 15.81
N ALA A 173 -29.50 -4.27 16.09
CA ALA A 173 -30.88 -3.79 16.20
C ALA A 173 -31.58 -3.57 14.83
N VAL A 174 -30.78 -3.46 13.76
CA VAL A 174 -31.30 -3.19 12.40
C VAL A 174 -31.05 -4.35 11.43
N LEU A 175 -30.17 -5.30 11.78
CA LEU A 175 -29.96 -6.49 10.97
C LEU A 175 -31.19 -7.40 11.00
N PRO A 176 -31.85 -7.68 9.86
CA PRO A 176 -32.93 -8.63 9.81
C PRO A 176 -32.44 -10.05 10.13
N ALA A 177 -33.27 -10.91 10.70
CA ALA A 177 -32.92 -12.30 10.97
C ALA A 177 -32.55 -13.06 9.68
N SER A 178 -33.25 -12.74 8.58
CA SER A 178 -32.93 -13.17 7.22
C SER A 178 -33.25 -12.03 6.26
N ALA A 179 -32.57 -11.98 5.13
CA ALA A 179 -32.88 -11.05 4.05
C ALA A 179 -32.85 -11.81 2.72
N PRO A 180 -33.80 -11.54 1.81
CA PRO A 180 -33.72 -12.04 0.45
C PRO A 180 -32.49 -11.44 -0.24
N GLU A 181 -32.07 -12.10 -1.31
CA GLU A 181 -31.09 -11.50 -2.23
C GLU A 181 -31.59 -10.12 -2.67
N PRO A 182 -30.85 -9.03 -2.47
CA PRO A 182 -31.28 -7.73 -2.93
C PRO A 182 -31.42 -7.75 -4.45
N ALA A 183 -32.42 -7.01 -4.98
CA ALA A 183 -32.48 -6.79 -6.41
C ALA A 183 -31.15 -6.12 -6.83
N ILE A 184 -30.28 -6.88 -7.49
CA ILE A 184 -28.97 -6.37 -7.91
C ILE A 184 -29.23 -5.32 -9.00
N PRO A 185 -28.92 -4.05 -8.76
CA PRO A 185 -29.00 -3.05 -9.80
C PRO A 185 -28.07 -3.42 -10.94
N ASP A 186 -28.29 -2.86 -12.13
CA ASP A 186 -27.40 -3.05 -13.29
C ASP A 186 -26.02 -2.41 -13.04
N VAL A 187 -25.26 -3.01 -12.10
CA VAL A 187 -23.91 -2.59 -11.74
C VAL A 187 -22.94 -3.07 -12.79
N ARG A 188 -22.10 -2.16 -13.28
CA ARG A 188 -21.17 -2.42 -14.37
C ARG A 188 -19.72 -2.24 -13.92
N GLY A 189 -18.80 -2.85 -14.66
CA GLY A 189 -17.38 -2.71 -14.42
C GLY A 189 -16.90 -1.25 -14.35
N GLY A 190 -17.54 -0.36 -15.12
CA GLY A 190 -17.24 1.08 -15.13
C GLY A 190 -17.77 1.86 -13.92
N ASP A 191 -18.65 1.29 -13.09
CA ASP A 191 -19.16 1.98 -11.91
C ASP A 191 -18.10 2.05 -10.80
N VAL A 192 -18.18 3.11 -9.98
CA VAL A 192 -17.30 3.27 -8.82
C VAL A 192 -17.69 2.26 -7.74
N PHE A 193 -16.70 1.55 -7.21
CA PHE A 193 -16.89 0.53 -6.19
C PHE A 193 -16.36 0.97 -4.82
N LEU A 194 -15.13 1.51 -4.79
CA LEU A 194 -14.49 1.88 -3.53
C LEU A 194 -13.86 3.27 -3.59
N TYR A 195 -13.82 3.93 -2.46
CA TYR A 195 -12.88 5.01 -2.15
C TYR A 195 -11.83 4.48 -1.19
N ILE A 196 -10.55 4.56 -1.61
CA ILE A 196 -9.40 4.20 -0.78
C ILE A 196 -8.61 5.46 -0.48
N TYR A 197 -8.33 5.70 0.79
CA TYR A 197 -7.64 6.91 1.22
C TYR A 197 -6.14 6.72 1.20
N THR A 198 -5.44 7.57 0.44
CA THR A 198 -3.98 7.60 0.37
C THR A 198 -3.44 8.82 1.11
N SER A 199 -2.35 8.63 1.87
CA SER A 199 -1.64 9.74 2.49
C SER A 199 -0.93 10.54 1.42
N GLY A 200 -1.43 11.73 1.13
CA GLY A 200 -0.71 12.69 0.27
C GLY A 200 0.58 13.19 0.96
N THR A 201 1.60 13.49 0.16
CA THR A 201 2.86 14.08 0.65
C THR A 201 2.69 15.49 1.25
N THR A 202 1.52 16.11 1.10
CA THR A 202 1.27 17.53 1.39
C THR A 202 0.06 17.80 2.27
N GLY A 203 -0.43 16.84 3.08
CA GLY A 203 -1.56 17.14 3.95
C GLY A 203 -2.48 15.95 4.26
N TYR A 204 -3.77 16.23 4.43
CA TYR A 204 -4.80 15.24 4.75
C TYR A 204 -4.96 14.17 3.66
N PRO A 205 -5.45 12.96 4.01
CA PRO A 205 -5.69 11.88 3.07
C PRO A 205 -6.60 12.30 1.91
N LYS A 206 -6.33 11.75 0.71
CA LYS A 206 -7.15 11.93 -0.50
C LYS A 206 -7.89 10.64 -0.80
N ALA A 207 -9.14 10.75 -1.26
CA ALA A 207 -9.95 9.61 -1.65
C ALA A 207 -9.67 9.25 -3.12
N THR A 208 -9.05 8.12 -3.34
CA THR A 208 -8.81 7.53 -4.67
C THR A 208 -10.04 6.78 -5.14
N ILE A 209 -10.42 6.98 -6.38
CA ILE A 209 -11.55 6.31 -7.02
C ILE A 209 -11.11 4.94 -7.53
N VAL A 210 -11.83 3.89 -7.13
CA VAL A 210 -11.61 2.52 -7.61
C VAL A 210 -12.91 1.98 -8.20
N ARG A 211 -12.86 1.56 -9.47
CA ARG A 211 -14.01 0.97 -10.18
C ARG A 211 -14.11 -0.54 -9.97
N HIS A 212 -15.30 -1.10 -10.16
CA HIS A 212 -15.50 -2.55 -10.13
C HIS A 212 -14.57 -3.28 -11.08
N LEU A 213 -14.36 -2.75 -12.29
CA LEU A 213 -13.47 -3.34 -13.28
C LEU A 213 -12.05 -3.56 -12.74
N ARG A 214 -11.49 -2.56 -12.04
CA ARG A 214 -10.14 -2.65 -11.48
C ARG A 214 -10.05 -3.77 -10.42
N PHE A 215 -11.06 -3.87 -9.58
CA PHE A 215 -11.13 -4.94 -8.56
C PHE A 215 -11.27 -6.32 -9.21
N THR A 216 -12.17 -6.47 -10.18
CA THR A 216 -12.43 -7.73 -10.89
C THR A 216 -11.21 -8.19 -11.68
N MET A 217 -10.60 -7.30 -12.48
CA MET A 217 -9.43 -7.62 -13.29
C MET A 217 -8.21 -7.93 -12.42
N GLY A 218 -8.00 -7.15 -11.33
CA GLY A 218 -6.98 -7.45 -10.35
C GLY A 218 -7.14 -8.86 -9.76
N GLY A 219 -8.36 -9.22 -9.37
CA GLY A 219 -8.66 -10.56 -8.86
C GLY A 219 -8.36 -11.67 -9.87
N ILE A 220 -8.76 -11.51 -11.14
CA ILE A 220 -8.51 -12.49 -12.20
C ILE A 220 -7.00 -12.64 -12.47
N THR A 221 -6.32 -11.50 -12.72
CA THR A 221 -4.91 -11.50 -13.10
C THR A 221 -4.03 -12.06 -11.98
N LEU A 222 -4.29 -11.63 -10.75
CA LEU A 222 -3.51 -12.07 -9.59
C LEU A 222 -3.80 -13.53 -9.23
N ALA A 223 -5.04 -14.02 -9.33
CA ALA A 223 -5.34 -15.43 -9.12
C ALA A 223 -4.54 -16.33 -10.08
N GLN A 224 -4.49 -15.93 -11.36
CA GLN A 224 -3.71 -16.65 -12.37
C GLN A 224 -2.20 -16.54 -12.13
N MET A 225 -1.70 -15.33 -11.89
CA MET A 225 -0.29 -15.05 -11.64
C MET A 225 0.24 -15.78 -10.40
N LEU A 226 -0.53 -15.82 -9.32
CA LEU A 226 -0.16 -16.52 -8.09
C LEU A 226 -0.45 -18.02 -8.14
N GLY A 227 -1.20 -18.48 -9.15
CA GLY A 227 -1.59 -19.86 -9.32
C GLY A 227 -2.54 -20.34 -8.21
N ILE A 228 -3.50 -19.50 -7.82
CA ILE A 228 -4.48 -19.85 -6.78
C ILE A 228 -5.59 -20.70 -7.38
N GLU A 229 -5.81 -21.86 -6.79
CA GLU A 229 -6.86 -22.80 -7.20
C GLU A 229 -8.07 -22.73 -6.25
N ALA A 230 -9.19 -23.27 -6.73
CA ALA A 230 -10.41 -23.33 -5.95
C ALA A 230 -10.23 -24.14 -4.65
N GLY A 231 -10.63 -23.58 -3.52
CA GLY A 231 -10.49 -24.18 -2.19
C GLY A 231 -9.14 -23.91 -1.50
N GLU A 232 -8.17 -23.33 -2.20
CA GLU A 232 -6.90 -22.93 -1.60
C GLU A 232 -7.00 -21.63 -0.80
N THR A 233 -6.10 -21.46 0.16
CA THR A 233 -6.12 -20.29 1.07
C THR A 233 -5.01 -19.31 0.75
N VAL A 234 -5.39 -18.03 0.62
CA VAL A 234 -4.46 -16.88 0.60
C VAL A 234 -4.47 -16.20 1.97
N TYR A 235 -3.32 -16.03 2.59
CA TYR A 235 -3.18 -15.35 3.88
C TYR A 235 -2.64 -13.93 3.71
N ALA A 236 -3.38 -12.95 4.22
CA ALA A 236 -2.98 -11.54 4.21
C ALA A 236 -3.31 -10.85 5.54
N PRO A 237 -2.34 -10.71 6.45
CA PRO A 237 -2.56 -10.08 7.76
C PRO A 237 -2.42 -8.54 7.74
N LEU A 238 -2.52 -7.94 6.56
CA LEU A 238 -2.44 -6.49 6.35
C LEU A 238 -3.82 -5.83 6.50
N PRO A 239 -3.90 -4.50 6.74
CA PRO A 239 -5.18 -3.83 6.88
C PRO A 239 -6.05 -3.92 5.63
N LEU A 240 -7.33 -4.30 5.79
CA LEU A 240 -8.30 -4.46 4.71
C LEU A 240 -8.75 -3.13 4.08
N TYR A 241 -8.60 -2.01 4.80
CA TYR A 241 -8.88 -0.68 4.23
C TYR A 241 -7.80 -0.19 3.25
N HIS A 242 -6.73 -0.97 3.05
CA HIS A 242 -5.70 -0.73 2.05
C HIS A 242 -5.79 -1.71 0.88
N GLY A 243 -5.35 -1.25 -0.30
CA GLY A 243 -5.38 -2.02 -1.52
C GLY A 243 -4.60 -3.33 -1.46
N GLU A 244 -3.50 -3.40 -0.70
CA GLU A 244 -2.63 -4.58 -0.66
C GLU A 244 -3.39 -5.83 -0.18
N SER A 245 -4.03 -5.78 0.98
CA SER A 245 -4.79 -6.93 1.50
C SER A 245 -6.02 -7.25 0.65
N LEU A 246 -6.70 -6.20 0.18
CA LEU A 246 -7.97 -6.34 -0.52
C LEU A 246 -7.79 -6.79 -1.98
N PHE A 247 -6.84 -6.18 -2.73
CA PHE A 247 -6.63 -6.51 -4.15
C PHE A 247 -5.66 -7.66 -4.36
N VAL A 248 -4.59 -7.76 -3.55
CA VAL A 248 -3.58 -8.81 -3.74
C VAL A 248 -3.92 -10.08 -2.95
N GLY A 249 -4.70 -9.96 -1.87
CA GLY A 249 -5.11 -11.08 -1.03
C GLY A 249 -6.53 -11.57 -1.28
N PHE A 250 -7.51 -10.73 -0.93
CA PHE A 250 -8.93 -11.12 -0.93
C PHE A 250 -9.48 -11.32 -2.35
N ALA A 251 -9.28 -10.37 -3.25
CA ALA A 251 -9.85 -10.44 -4.60
C ALA A 251 -9.41 -11.69 -5.37
N PRO A 252 -8.10 -12.08 -5.44
CA PRO A 252 -7.68 -13.29 -6.13
C PRO A 252 -8.16 -14.58 -5.44
N ALA A 253 -8.13 -14.65 -4.10
CA ALA A 253 -8.65 -15.80 -3.36
C ALA A 253 -10.13 -16.03 -3.67
N PHE A 254 -10.93 -14.97 -3.54
CA PHE A 254 -12.36 -15.04 -3.79
C PHE A 254 -12.66 -15.35 -5.27
N ARG A 255 -11.98 -14.71 -6.22
CA ARG A 255 -12.17 -14.95 -7.66
C ARG A 255 -11.89 -16.39 -8.05
N ALA A 256 -10.87 -17.02 -7.46
CA ALA A 256 -10.54 -18.43 -7.69
C ALA A 256 -11.53 -19.42 -7.06
N GLY A 257 -12.47 -18.97 -6.21
CA GLY A 257 -13.30 -19.84 -5.37
C GLY A 257 -12.49 -20.49 -4.25
N GLY A 258 -11.42 -19.82 -3.79
CA GLY A 258 -10.58 -20.18 -2.66
C GLY A 258 -11.01 -19.49 -1.37
N ALA A 259 -10.23 -19.66 -0.31
CA ALA A 259 -10.44 -19.00 0.97
C ALA A 259 -9.48 -17.82 1.17
N PHE A 260 -9.98 -16.74 1.75
CA PHE A 260 -9.15 -15.65 2.24
C PHE A 260 -8.96 -15.78 3.74
N ALA A 261 -7.71 -15.79 4.21
CA ALA A 261 -7.39 -15.83 5.62
C ALA A 261 -6.74 -14.52 6.08
N SER A 262 -7.13 -14.04 7.26
CA SER A 262 -6.59 -12.83 7.86
C SER A 262 -6.68 -12.88 9.39
N ARG A 263 -6.20 -11.82 10.02
CA ARG A 263 -6.29 -11.59 11.47
C ARG A 263 -6.51 -10.12 11.76
N ARG A 264 -6.90 -9.81 12.99
CA ARG A 264 -7.22 -8.45 13.43
C ARG A 264 -6.07 -7.45 13.27
N SER A 265 -4.86 -7.89 13.57
CA SER A 265 -3.64 -7.13 13.37
C SER A 265 -2.46 -8.08 13.17
N PHE A 266 -1.48 -7.68 12.38
CA PHE A 266 -0.28 -8.48 12.16
C PHE A 266 0.42 -8.83 13.47
N SER A 267 0.90 -10.07 13.57
CA SER A 267 1.77 -10.55 14.65
C SER A 267 2.85 -11.44 14.06
N ALA A 268 4.11 -11.03 14.21
CA ALA A 268 5.24 -11.79 13.70
C ALA A 268 5.39 -13.15 14.41
N SER A 269 5.10 -13.21 15.70
CA SER A 269 5.18 -14.46 16.49
C SER A 269 4.07 -15.45 16.16
N ALA A 270 2.89 -14.98 15.77
CA ALA A 270 1.76 -15.85 15.42
C ALA A 270 1.73 -16.24 13.93
N PHE A 271 2.56 -15.63 13.08
CA PHE A 271 2.50 -15.76 11.63
C PHE A 271 2.54 -17.21 11.15
N LEU A 272 3.54 -17.98 11.56
CA LEU A 272 3.68 -19.38 11.10
C LEU A 272 2.56 -20.29 11.62
N ASP A 273 2.04 -20.03 12.81
CA ASP A 273 0.91 -20.78 13.34
C ASP A 273 -0.38 -20.46 12.58
N ASP A 274 -0.60 -19.22 12.19
CA ASP A 274 -1.73 -18.84 11.33
C ASP A 274 -1.60 -19.47 9.95
N VAL A 275 -0.42 -19.38 9.33
CA VAL A 275 -0.16 -20.00 8.01
C VAL A 275 -0.45 -21.50 8.02
N ARG A 276 -0.02 -22.21 9.07
CA ARG A 276 -0.28 -23.65 9.25
C ARG A 276 -1.74 -23.94 9.50
N ARG A 277 -2.35 -23.21 10.47
CA ARG A 277 -3.76 -23.37 10.84
C ARG A 277 -4.69 -23.20 9.66
N HIS A 278 -4.40 -22.21 8.82
CA HIS A 278 -5.21 -21.89 7.66
C HIS A 278 -4.80 -22.67 6.41
N GLU A 279 -3.74 -23.48 6.49
CA GLU A 279 -3.16 -24.21 5.34
C GLU A 279 -2.89 -23.30 4.14
N ALA A 280 -2.37 -22.11 4.41
CA ALA A 280 -2.17 -21.09 3.40
C ALA A 280 -1.14 -21.54 2.35
N VAL A 281 -1.45 -21.32 1.07
CA VAL A 281 -0.56 -21.61 -0.06
C VAL A 281 0.11 -20.35 -0.60
N ALA A 282 -0.50 -19.19 -0.34
CA ALA A 282 0.02 -17.89 -0.71
C ALA A 282 -0.03 -16.94 0.48
N PHE A 283 0.93 -16.03 0.52
CA PHE A 283 1.08 -15.01 1.56
C PHE A 283 1.25 -13.63 0.93
N VAL A 284 0.51 -12.64 1.45
CA VAL A 284 0.59 -11.26 1.00
C VAL A 284 1.38 -10.42 2.01
N TYR A 285 2.42 -9.73 1.52
CA TYR A 285 3.33 -8.96 2.37
C TYR A 285 3.45 -7.48 1.94
N VAL A 286 3.98 -6.69 2.85
CA VAL A 286 4.80 -5.52 2.58
C VAL A 286 6.20 -5.81 3.10
N GLY A 287 7.25 -5.29 2.45
CA GLY A 287 8.63 -5.69 2.73
C GLY A 287 9.04 -5.61 4.20
N GLU A 288 8.51 -4.62 4.93
CA GLU A 288 8.74 -4.45 6.36
C GLU A 288 8.23 -5.64 7.20
N LEU A 289 7.11 -6.24 6.80
CA LEU A 289 6.55 -7.42 7.45
C LEU A 289 7.51 -8.63 7.33
N CYS A 290 8.11 -8.84 6.15
CA CYS A 290 9.11 -9.89 5.96
C CYS A 290 10.33 -9.69 6.88
N ARG A 291 10.73 -8.43 7.09
CA ARG A 291 11.81 -8.08 8.01
C ARG A 291 11.46 -8.39 9.47
N TYR A 292 10.24 -8.11 9.91
CA TYR A 292 9.80 -8.50 11.26
C TYR A 292 9.75 -10.02 11.45
N LEU A 293 9.41 -10.77 10.42
CA LEU A 293 9.44 -12.24 10.46
C LEU A 293 10.87 -12.77 10.58
N LEU A 294 11.83 -12.17 9.87
CA LEU A 294 13.23 -12.54 9.96
C LEU A 294 13.84 -12.28 11.35
N ARG A 295 13.31 -11.31 12.11
CA ARG A 295 13.74 -11.01 13.47
C ARG A 295 13.26 -12.03 14.50
N GLN A 296 12.24 -12.82 14.19
CA GLN A 296 11.82 -13.88 15.09
C GLN A 296 12.94 -14.93 15.23
N PRO A 297 13.14 -15.52 16.42
CA PRO A 297 14.12 -16.60 16.58
C PRO A 297 13.88 -17.70 15.57
N PRO A 298 14.92 -18.23 14.89
CA PRO A 298 14.77 -19.32 13.95
C PRO A 298 14.37 -20.61 14.68
N THR A 299 13.52 -21.40 14.03
CA THR A 299 13.06 -22.69 14.55
C THR A 299 13.21 -23.78 13.48
N PRO A 300 13.36 -25.06 13.89
CA PRO A 300 13.39 -26.17 12.93
C PRO A 300 12.11 -26.30 12.10
N ARG A 301 11.03 -25.65 12.53
CA ARG A 301 9.72 -25.67 11.87
C ARG A 301 9.46 -24.48 10.95
N ASP A 302 10.44 -23.62 10.69
CA ASP A 302 10.25 -22.42 9.85
C ASP A 302 9.79 -22.76 8.43
N ARG A 303 10.12 -23.97 7.94
CA ARG A 303 9.72 -24.49 6.63
C ARG A 303 8.52 -25.47 6.68
N ASP A 304 7.96 -25.71 7.85
CA ASP A 304 6.82 -26.62 8.04
C ASP A 304 5.51 -25.89 7.71
N HIS A 305 5.25 -25.65 6.42
CA HIS A 305 4.05 -24.99 5.90
C HIS A 305 3.83 -25.30 4.41
N ARG A 306 2.69 -24.86 3.85
CA ARG A 306 2.31 -25.08 2.45
C ARG A 306 2.51 -23.85 1.53
N LEU A 307 3.14 -22.78 2.02
CA LEU A 307 3.39 -21.58 1.21
C LEU A 307 4.26 -21.92 0.01
N ARG A 308 3.75 -21.66 -1.17
CA ARG A 308 4.48 -21.81 -2.43
C ARG A 308 4.75 -20.47 -3.12
N VAL A 309 4.05 -19.41 -2.71
CA VAL A 309 4.24 -18.07 -3.24
C VAL A 309 4.02 -17.01 -2.16
N ALA A 310 4.87 -16.00 -2.16
CA ALA A 310 4.64 -14.74 -1.44
C ALA A 310 4.54 -13.61 -2.46
N ALA A 311 3.57 -12.70 -2.28
CA ALA A 311 3.33 -11.59 -3.20
C ALA A 311 3.17 -10.28 -2.43
N GLY A 312 3.73 -9.20 -2.93
CA GLY A 312 3.62 -7.91 -2.25
C GLY A 312 4.50 -6.83 -2.85
N ALA A 313 4.81 -5.82 -2.05
CA ALA A 313 5.59 -4.66 -2.48
C ALA A 313 6.60 -4.22 -1.42
N GLY A 314 7.73 -3.66 -1.88
CA GLY A 314 8.74 -3.04 -1.02
C GLY A 314 9.72 -4.01 -0.37
N LEU A 315 9.95 -5.17 -0.96
CA LEU A 315 10.88 -6.17 -0.45
C LEU A 315 12.31 -5.82 -0.86
N ARG A 316 13.13 -5.49 0.12
CA ARG A 316 14.55 -5.16 -0.08
C ARG A 316 15.35 -6.40 -0.50
N PRO A 317 16.42 -6.25 -1.31
CA PRO A 317 17.20 -7.38 -1.81
C PRO A 317 17.78 -8.29 -0.73
N ASP A 318 18.31 -7.71 0.35
CA ASP A 318 18.87 -8.44 1.50
C ASP A 318 17.79 -9.22 2.26
N VAL A 319 16.64 -8.59 2.49
CA VAL A 319 15.48 -9.23 3.13
C VAL A 319 14.91 -10.33 2.24
N TRP A 320 14.85 -10.11 0.91
CA TRP A 320 14.32 -11.08 -0.05
C TRP A 320 15.05 -12.41 0.04
N THR A 321 16.37 -12.37 -0.13
CA THR A 321 17.19 -13.58 -0.13
C THR A 321 17.10 -14.31 1.22
N ALA A 322 17.28 -13.58 2.32
CA ALA A 322 17.21 -14.16 3.66
C ALA A 322 15.83 -14.76 3.98
N PHE A 323 14.75 -14.07 3.56
CA PHE A 323 13.38 -14.53 3.78
C PHE A 323 13.09 -15.82 2.99
N GLN A 324 13.48 -15.84 1.71
CA GLN A 324 13.29 -17.00 0.84
C GLN A 324 14.08 -18.20 1.33
N GLU A 325 15.32 -18.01 1.73
CA GLU A 325 16.18 -19.08 2.27
C GLU A 325 15.65 -19.64 3.59
N ARG A 326 15.29 -18.74 4.54
CA ARG A 326 14.83 -19.18 5.86
C ARG A 326 13.52 -19.94 5.80
N PHE A 327 12.52 -19.38 5.15
CA PHE A 327 11.18 -19.97 5.12
C PHE A 327 10.98 -20.97 3.97
N GLY A 328 11.90 -21.06 3.02
CA GLY A 328 11.83 -22.04 1.92
C GLY A 328 10.66 -21.78 0.96
N ILE A 329 10.23 -20.51 0.79
CA ILE A 329 9.16 -20.15 -0.13
C ILE A 329 9.71 -20.12 -1.56
N PRO A 330 9.25 -21.01 -2.47
CA PRO A 330 9.89 -21.17 -3.78
C PRO A 330 9.80 -19.93 -4.66
N ARG A 331 8.74 -19.12 -4.50
CA ARG A 331 8.44 -18.02 -5.42
C ARG A 331 8.05 -16.77 -4.66
N ILE A 332 8.71 -15.67 -4.99
CA ILE A 332 8.35 -14.33 -4.55
C ILE A 332 7.95 -13.52 -5.77
N VAL A 333 6.80 -12.87 -5.70
CA VAL A 333 6.27 -11.97 -6.72
C VAL A 333 6.25 -10.56 -6.13
N GLU A 334 7.25 -9.77 -6.51
CA GLU A 334 7.31 -8.37 -6.12
C GLU A 334 6.51 -7.53 -7.11
N MET A 335 5.78 -6.55 -6.61
CA MET A 335 4.93 -5.69 -7.42
C MET A 335 5.14 -4.22 -7.10
N TYR A 336 4.89 -3.39 -8.08
CA TYR A 336 4.80 -1.95 -7.91
C TYR A 336 3.49 -1.45 -8.49
N GLY A 337 2.82 -0.57 -7.76
CA GLY A 337 1.62 0.12 -8.20
C GLY A 337 1.20 1.19 -7.21
N ALA A 338 0.51 2.21 -7.70
CA ALA A 338 -0.13 3.21 -6.85
C ALA A 338 -1.64 2.99 -6.86
N THR A 339 -2.27 3.17 -5.70
CA THR A 339 -3.74 3.01 -5.58
C THR A 339 -4.48 3.93 -6.53
N GLU A 340 -4.00 5.17 -6.67
CA GLU A 340 -4.54 6.20 -7.58
C GLU A 340 -4.03 6.09 -9.01
N GLY A 341 -2.94 5.36 -9.22
CA GLY A 341 -2.22 5.34 -10.50
C GLY A 341 -2.77 4.33 -11.50
N ASN A 342 -2.20 4.41 -12.69
CA ASN A 342 -2.52 3.54 -13.82
C ASN A 342 -1.31 2.71 -14.27
N VAL A 343 -0.25 2.65 -13.45
CA VAL A 343 0.94 1.82 -13.69
C VAL A 343 0.93 0.62 -12.77
N ALA A 344 1.21 -0.55 -13.32
CA ALA A 344 1.51 -1.76 -12.56
C ALA A 344 2.75 -2.44 -13.16
N LEU A 345 3.74 -2.71 -12.32
CA LEU A 345 4.91 -3.49 -12.66
C LEU A 345 4.88 -4.78 -11.84
N GLN A 346 5.34 -5.89 -12.43
CA GLN A 346 5.26 -7.21 -11.83
C GLN A 346 6.56 -7.96 -12.07
N ASN A 347 7.18 -8.40 -10.99
CA ASN A 347 8.37 -9.24 -11.01
C ASN A 347 7.96 -10.71 -10.81
N VAL A 348 7.52 -11.32 -11.87
CA VAL A 348 7.14 -12.75 -11.88
C VAL A 348 8.33 -13.68 -12.02
N ASP A 349 9.45 -13.15 -12.48
CA ASP A 349 10.68 -13.90 -12.75
C ASP A 349 11.55 -14.09 -11.50
N GLY A 350 11.19 -13.45 -10.37
CA GLY A 350 11.93 -13.54 -9.11
C GLY A 350 13.29 -12.83 -9.15
N ARG A 351 13.45 -11.79 -9.97
CA ARG A 351 14.68 -10.99 -10.05
C ARG A 351 14.84 -10.14 -8.80
N VAL A 352 15.75 -10.56 -7.93
CA VAL A 352 15.96 -9.93 -6.61
C VAL A 352 16.20 -8.42 -6.74
N GLY A 353 15.45 -7.64 -5.97
CA GLY A 353 15.55 -6.16 -5.91
C GLY A 353 14.81 -5.42 -7.03
N SER A 354 14.30 -6.10 -8.04
CA SER A 354 13.48 -5.48 -9.08
C SER A 354 12.01 -5.45 -8.69
N VAL A 355 11.31 -4.38 -9.03
CA VAL A 355 9.84 -4.32 -8.96
C VAL A 355 9.16 -4.86 -10.22
N GLY A 356 9.96 -5.39 -11.16
CA GLY A 356 9.49 -6.09 -12.36
C GLY A 356 9.40 -5.24 -13.61
N LYS A 357 8.51 -5.67 -14.49
CA LYS A 357 8.23 -5.07 -15.80
C LYS A 357 6.74 -4.76 -15.93
N PRO A 358 6.34 -3.83 -16.80
CA PRO A 358 4.95 -3.73 -17.23
C PRO A 358 4.55 -5.01 -17.98
N HIS A 359 3.26 -5.31 -18.00
CA HIS A 359 2.74 -6.35 -18.88
C HIS A 359 3.11 -6.02 -20.36
N PRO A 360 3.50 -6.99 -21.20
CA PRO A 360 3.94 -6.73 -22.57
C PRO A 360 2.97 -5.86 -23.40
N LEU A 361 1.67 -6.01 -23.22
CA LEU A 361 0.64 -5.18 -23.88
C LEU A 361 0.59 -3.72 -23.36
N LEU A 362 1.32 -3.40 -22.30
CA LEU A 362 1.31 -2.09 -21.64
C LEU A 362 2.71 -1.44 -21.60
N GLU A 363 3.69 -1.99 -22.30
CA GLU A 363 5.06 -1.44 -22.31
C GLU A 363 5.10 0.02 -22.76
N ASP A 364 4.34 0.37 -23.82
CA ASP A 364 4.24 1.72 -24.36
C ASP A 364 3.45 2.68 -23.45
N GLN A 365 2.86 2.16 -22.38
CA GLN A 365 2.06 2.93 -21.44
C GLN A 365 2.85 3.37 -20.20
N VAL A 366 4.12 2.98 -20.12
CA VAL A 366 4.99 3.26 -18.98
C VAL A 366 6.30 3.87 -19.46
N GLN A 367 6.69 5.02 -18.92
CA GLN A 367 7.93 5.70 -19.27
C GLN A 367 8.59 6.35 -18.06
N LEU A 368 9.91 6.44 -18.06
CA LEU A 368 10.68 7.23 -17.11
C LEU A 368 11.06 8.58 -17.72
N ALA A 369 10.69 9.65 -17.05
CA ALA A 369 11.04 11.01 -17.45
C ALA A 369 12.15 11.57 -16.52
N ARG A 370 13.10 12.28 -17.12
CA ARG A 370 14.08 13.04 -16.34
C ARG A 370 13.39 14.09 -15.48
N VAL A 371 13.83 14.20 -14.25
CA VAL A 371 13.27 15.15 -13.28
C VAL A 371 14.40 15.86 -12.54
N ASP A 372 14.22 17.14 -12.33
CA ASP A 372 15.04 17.90 -11.39
C ASP A 372 14.55 17.59 -9.97
N VAL A 373 15.34 16.83 -9.22
CA VAL A 373 14.97 16.36 -7.87
C VAL A 373 14.81 17.53 -6.88
N GLY A 374 15.56 18.61 -7.06
CA GLY A 374 15.51 19.78 -6.18
C GLY A 374 14.18 20.56 -6.31
N THR A 375 13.64 20.64 -7.52
CA THR A 375 12.40 21.36 -7.81
C THR A 375 11.20 20.46 -8.01
N GLY A 376 11.41 19.18 -8.27
CA GLY A 376 10.36 18.22 -8.67
C GLY A 376 9.82 18.47 -10.09
N ALA A 377 10.48 19.34 -10.88
CA ALA A 377 10.06 19.66 -12.22
C ALA A 377 10.59 18.64 -13.24
N LEU A 378 9.73 18.21 -14.18
CA LEU A 378 10.17 17.38 -15.29
C LEU A 378 11.06 18.18 -16.24
N VAL A 379 12.17 17.59 -16.66
CA VAL A 379 13.12 18.19 -17.60
C VAL A 379 12.54 18.13 -19.02
N ARG A 380 12.47 19.27 -19.70
CA ARG A 380 11.95 19.37 -21.06
C ARG A 380 13.08 19.69 -22.05
N GLY A 381 13.01 19.07 -23.22
CA GLY A 381 13.88 19.36 -24.36
C GLY A 381 13.55 20.68 -25.07
N ARG A 382 14.28 20.97 -26.16
CA ARG A 382 14.06 22.18 -26.97
C ARG A 382 12.71 22.17 -27.70
N ASP A 383 12.13 21.00 -27.92
CA ASP A 383 10.81 20.76 -28.50
C ASP A 383 9.66 20.96 -27.49
N GLY A 384 9.98 21.24 -26.23
CA GLY A 384 9.01 21.40 -25.16
C GLY A 384 8.49 20.09 -24.56
N LEU A 385 8.91 18.93 -25.06
CA LEU A 385 8.54 17.60 -24.56
C LEU A 385 9.47 17.15 -23.42
N CYS A 386 9.01 16.22 -22.58
CA CYS A 386 9.81 15.66 -21.51
C CYS A 386 10.94 14.80 -22.08
N VAL A 387 12.11 14.86 -21.44
CA VAL A 387 13.24 14.03 -21.80
C VAL A 387 13.09 12.65 -21.15
N ALA A 388 13.03 11.60 -21.97
CA ALA A 388 13.02 10.23 -21.48
C ALA A 388 14.39 9.84 -20.90
N CYS A 389 14.39 9.01 -19.85
CA CYS A 389 15.61 8.48 -19.25
C CYS A 389 16.24 7.39 -20.12
N ALA A 390 17.57 7.37 -20.16
CA ALA A 390 18.34 6.27 -20.71
C ALA A 390 18.31 5.04 -19.77
N PRO A 391 18.63 3.83 -20.26
CA PRO A 391 18.82 2.67 -19.37
C PRO A 391 19.84 2.95 -18.26
N GLY A 392 19.50 2.61 -17.02
CA GLY A 392 20.31 2.87 -15.83
C GLY A 392 20.11 4.25 -15.20
N GLU A 393 19.51 5.21 -15.93
CA GLU A 393 19.22 6.54 -15.43
C GLU A 393 17.95 6.53 -14.56
N ALA A 394 18.00 7.20 -13.39
CA ALA A 394 16.85 7.38 -12.54
C ALA A 394 15.95 8.53 -13.03
N GLY A 395 14.64 8.32 -13.02
CA GLY A 395 13.65 9.31 -13.38
C GLY A 395 12.30 9.05 -12.78
N GLU A 396 11.39 10.01 -12.91
CA GLU A 396 10.01 9.84 -12.43
C GLU A 396 9.25 8.89 -13.34
N LEU A 397 8.59 7.91 -12.72
CA LEU A 397 7.74 6.96 -13.43
C LEU A 397 6.43 7.63 -13.83
N LEU A 398 6.14 7.59 -15.13
CA LEU A 398 4.91 8.12 -15.70
C LEU A 398 4.06 7.00 -16.31
N GLY A 399 2.74 7.10 -16.16
CA GLY A 399 1.76 6.22 -16.77
C GLY A 399 0.87 6.97 -17.76
N LYS A 400 0.81 6.49 -19.01
CA LYS A 400 0.02 7.15 -20.07
C LYS A 400 -1.47 7.11 -19.75
N ILE A 401 -2.15 8.24 -19.89
CA ILE A 401 -3.59 8.41 -19.71
C ILE A 401 -4.27 8.35 -21.09
N GLY A 402 -5.50 7.83 -21.11
CA GLY A 402 -6.29 7.79 -22.36
C GLY A 402 -6.38 6.40 -22.99
N LEU A 403 -5.84 5.38 -22.30
CA LEU A 403 -6.30 4.02 -22.54
C LEU A 403 -7.73 3.94 -22.01
N ALA A 404 -8.67 3.63 -22.86
CA ALA A 404 -10.03 3.31 -22.44
C ALA A 404 -10.02 2.03 -21.59
N GLY A 405 -9.45 2.04 -20.34
CA GLY A 405 -9.16 0.82 -19.65
C GLY A 405 -9.29 0.69 -18.15
N ALA A 406 -9.14 -0.55 -17.68
CA ALA A 406 -9.03 -0.91 -16.27
C ALA A 406 -7.82 -0.25 -15.59
N MET A 407 -6.83 0.15 -16.39
CA MET A 407 -5.63 0.87 -16.01
C MET A 407 -5.71 2.36 -16.34
N ASP A 408 -6.91 2.89 -16.62
CA ASP A 408 -7.09 4.33 -16.82
C ASP A 408 -6.91 5.08 -15.49
N TYR A 409 -6.54 6.35 -15.60
CA TYR A 409 -6.35 7.21 -14.43
C TYR A 409 -7.68 7.82 -13.99
N ASP A 410 -8.34 7.21 -13.01
CA ASP A 410 -9.57 7.74 -12.42
C ASP A 410 -9.32 8.89 -11.43
N GLY A 411 -8.13 8.96 -10.85
CA GLY A 411 -7.70 10.02 -9.94
C GLY A 411 -8.37 9.96 -8.57
N TYR A 412 -8.59 11.16 -8.04
CA TYR A 412 -9.18 11.40 -6.73
C TYR A 412 -10.59 11.97 -6.86
N THR A 413 -11.38 11.91 -5.80
CA THR A 413 -12.65 12.65 -5.70
C THR A 413 -12.42 14.17 -5.77
N ASP A 414 -11.26 14.66 -5.33
CA ASP A 414 -10.79 16.04 -5.55
C ASP A 414 -10.21 16.20 -6.96
N ARG A 415 -10.94 16.93 -7.80
CA ARG A 415 -10.56 17.20 -9.20
C ARG A 415 -9.25 17.99 -9.31
N ALA A 416 -9.02 18.96 -8.42
CA ALA A 416 -7.77 19.74 -8.44
C ALA A 416 -6.57 18.89 -8.04
N ALA A 417 -6.73 17.95 -7.11
CA ALA A 417 -5.69 16.98 -6.76
C ALA A 417 -5.40 16.02 -7.92
N THR A 418 -6.42 15.62 -8.67
CA THR A 418 -6.29 14.80 -9.88
C THR A 418 -5.47 15.53 -10.95
N GLU A 419 -5.84 16.78 -11.28
CA GLU A 419 -5.15 17.58 -12.30
C GLU A 419 -3.67 17.82 -11.96
N ARG A 420 -3.32 18.00 -10.69
CA ARG A 420 -1.91 18.16 -10.26
C ARG A 420 -1.04 16.93 -10.54
N LYS A 421 -1.64 15.77 -10.75
CA LYS A 421 -0.95 14.52 -11.07
C LYS A 421 -0.86 14.26 -12.59
N ILE A 422 -1.38 15.16 -13.41
CA ILE A 422 -1.38 14.99 -14.88
C ILE A 422 -0.33 15.92 -15.49
N VAL A 423 0.55 15.35 -16.30
CA VAL A 423 1.41 16.10 -17.22
C VAL A 423 0.89 15.92 -18.65
N ARG A 424 0.77 17.04 -19.37
CA ARG A 424 0.35 17.07 -20.77
C ARG A 424 1.53 17.40 -21.67
N ASP A 425 1.45 16.99 -22.93
CA ASP A 425 2.54 17.13 -23.90
C ASP A 425 3.85 16.59 -23.31
N ALA A 426 3.78 15.34 -22.81
CA ALA A 426 4.93 14.74 -22.13
C ALA A 426 5.93 14.17 -23.15
N PHE A 427 5.54 13.25 -24.01
CA PHE A 427 6.44 12.63 -24.98
C PHE A 427 5.93 12.80 -26.43
N ALA A 428 4.70 13.28 -26.60
CA ALA A 428 4.12 13.66 -27.87
C ALA A 428 3.12 14.80 -27.68
N PRO A 429 2.92 15.67 -28.69
CA PRO A 429 1.87 16.68 -28.64
C PRO A 429 0.49 16.06 -28.42
N GLY A 430 -0.26 16.57 -27.44
CA GLY A 430 -1.61 16.13 -27.10
C GLY A 430 -1.68 14.88 -26.22
N ASP A 431 -0.56 14.27 -25.83
CA ASP A 431 -0.57 13.18 -24.87
C ASP A 431 -0.78 13.68 -23.43
N ALA A 432 -1.20 12.75 -22.54
CA ALA A 432 -1.34 13.02 -21.13
C ALA A 432 -0.82 11.82 -20.33
N TRP A 433 -0.12 12.11 -19.23
CA TRP A 433 0.53 11.10 -18.40
C TRP A 433 0.29 11.38 -16.92
N PHE A 434 0.03 10.32 -16.17
CA PHE A 434 -0.03 10.35 -14.71
C PHE A 434 1.39 10.41 -14.13
N ARG A 435 1.62 11.30 -13.18
CA ARG A 435 2.86 11.44 -12.42
C ARG A 435 2.77 10.59 -11.14
N SER A 436 3.60 9.56 -11.03
CA SER A 436 3.62 8.72 -9.82
C SER A 436 4.17 9.48 -8.61
N GLY A 437 5.18 10.32 -8.82
CA GLY A 437 5.98 10.94 -7.76
C GLY A 437 7.05 9.99 -7.21
N ASP A 438 7.29 8.86 -7.88
CA ASP A 438 8.28 7.87 -7.50
C ASP A 438 9.43 7.87 -8.53
N LEU A 439 10.65 7.81 -8.04
CA LEU A 439 11.86 7.67 -8.85
C LEU A 439 12.18 6.19 -9.03
N LEU A 440 12.29 5.77 -10.28
CA LEU A 440 12.73 4.43 -10.64
C LEU A 440 13.86 4.52 -11.67
N ARG A 441 14.61 3.45 -11.80
CA ARG A 441 15.54 3.24 -12.92
C ARG A 441 15.17 1.97 -13.66
N ARG A 442 15.42 1.93 -14.98
CA ARG A 442 15.19 0.74 -15.81
C ARG A 442 16.53 0.24 -16.32
N ASP A 443 16.82 -1.07 -16.19
CA ASP A 443 18.02 -1.66 -16.76
C ASP A 443 17.90 -1.93 -18.28
N ALA A 444 18.97 -2.42 -18.88
CA ALA A 444 19.01 -2.74 -20.31
C ALA A 444 18.09 -3.94 -20.69
N GLU A 445 17.71 -4.77 -19.73
CA GLU A 445 16.80 -5.91 -19.91
C GLU A 445 15.33 -5.53 -19.69
N GLY A 446 15.05 -4.26 -19.35
CA GLY A 446 13.70 -3.71 -19.16
C GLY A 446 13.13 -3.88 -17.75
N TYR A 447 13.91 -4.36 -16.78
CA TYR A 447 13.47 -4.42 -15.38
C TYR A 447 13.57 -3.07 -14.70
N TYR A 448 12.55 -2.75 -13.91
CA TYR A 448 12.48 -1.53 -13.13
C TYR A 448 12.91 -1.79 -11.68
N TYR A 449 13.58 -0.80 -11.12
CA TYR A 449 14.06 -0.79 -9.73
C TYR A 449 13.60 0.49 -9.07
N PHE A 450 12.99 0.37 -7.91
CA PHE A 450 12.59 1.53 -7.11
C PHE A 450 13.86 2.21 -6.54
N VAL A 451 13.94 3.52 -6.66
CA VAL A 451 15.07 4.33 -6.14
C VAL A 451 14.63 5.09 -4.89
N ASP A 452 13.59 5.94 -5.01
CA ASP A 452 13.06 6.71 -3.88
C ASP A 452 11.74 7.40 -4.26
N ARG A 453 11.13 8.08 -3.30
CA ARG A 453 10.06 9.03 -3.58
C ARG A 453 10.62 10.40 -3.90
N LEU A 454 10.07 11.05 -4.90
CA LEU A 454 10.52 12.39 -5.32
C LEU A 454 10.45 13.42 -4.18
N GLY A 455 9.44 13.32 -3.28
CA GLY A 455 9.31 14.20 -2.12
C GLY A 455 10.20 13.87 -0.92
N ASP A 456 10.78 12.68 -0.89
CA ASP A 456 11.69 12.22 0.19
C ASP A 456 13.16 12.46 -0.17
N THR A 457 13.50 12.34 -1.45
CA THR A 457 14.85 12.64 -1.97
C THR A 457 15.23 14.10 -1.70
N PHE A 458 16.44 14.33 -1.28
CA PHE A 458 16.95 15.68 -1.02
C PHE A 458 18.25 15.96 -1.76
N ARG A 459 18.60 17.25 -1.90
CA ARG A 459 19.84 17.69 -2.50
C ARG A 459 20.83 18.13 -1.43
N TRP A 460 22.05 17.63 -1.51
CA TRP A 460 23.16 18.01 -0.64
C TRP A 460 24.43 18.22 -1.44
N LYS A 461 25.06 19.40 -1.27
CA LYS A 461 26.32 19.77 -2.00
C LYS A 461 26.21 19.54 -3.50
N SER A 462 25.11 19.98 -4.09
CA SER A 462 24.78 19.85 -5.51
C SER A 462 24.49 18.42 -6.01
N GLU A 463 24.51 17.42 -5.13
CA GLU A 463 24.21 16.03 -5.44
C GLU A 463 22.84 15.60 -4.90
N ASN A 464 22.15 14.73 -5.61
CA ASN A 464 20.90 14.15 -5.19
C ASN A 464 21.14 12.93 -4.29
N VAL A 465 20.44 12.89 -3.15
CA VAL A 465 20.53 11.78 -2.19
C VAL A 465 19.19 11.07 -2.13
N ALA A 466 19.16 9.81 -2.58
CA ALA A 466 18.02 8.93 -2.44
C ALA A 466 17.99 8.35 -1.02
N THR A 467 16.95 8.70 -0.27
CA THR A 467 16.86 8.34 1.15
C THR A 467 16.76 6.84 1.37
N GLN A 468 16.10 6.14 0.47
CA GLN A 468 15.94 4.69 0.56
C GLN A 468 17.27 3.96 0.34
N GLU A 469 18.07 4.37 -0.65
CA GLU A 469 19.37 3.75 -0.91
C GLU A 469 20.31 3.89 0.31
N VAL A 470 20.30 5.07 0.94
CA VAL A 470 21.10 5.29 2.16
C VAL A 470 20.56 4.46 3.33
N ALA A 471 19.24 4.41 3.52
CA ALA A 471 18.62 3.62 4.59
C ALA A 471 18.94 2.12 4.43
N ASP A 472 18.96 1.62 3.21
CA ASP A 472 19.29 0.22 2.91
C ASP A 472 20.74 -0.11 3.29
N VAL A 473 21.67 0.77 2.97
CA VAL A 473 23.08 0.62 3.39
C VAL A 473 23.20 0.65 4.91
N LEU A 474 22.57 1.61 5.59
CA LEU A 474 22.65 1.73 7.04
C LEU A 474 22.05 0.53 7.79
N ALA A 475 20.97 -0.03 7.29
CA ALA A 475 20.35 -1.21 7.90
C ALA A 475 21.21 -2.49 7.76
N GLY A 476 22.17 -2.49 6.82
CA GLY A 476 23.22 -3.53 6.71
C GLY A 476 24.42 -3.30 7.61
N ALA A 477 24.49 -2.20 8.37
CA ALA A 477 25.61 -1.90 9.24
C ALA A 477 25.59 -2.76 10.52
N PRO A 478 26.76 -3.20 11.03
CA PRO A 478 26.84 -3.96 12.28
C PRO A 478 26.18 -3.21 13.43
N GLY A 479 25.30 -3.88 14.18
CA GLY A 479 24.62 -3.32 15.34
C GLY A 479 23.44 -2.39 15.03
N ILE A 480 23.06 -2.21 13.75
CA ILE A 480 21.86 -1.47 13.33
C ILE A 480 20.80 -2.46 12.86
N THR A 481 19.58 -2.31 13.34
CA THR A 481 18.46 -3.15 12.95
C THR A 481 17.49 -2.46 12.00
N GLU A 482 17.34 -1.13 12.14
CA GLU A 482 16.50 -0.30 11.29
C GLU A 482 17.16 1.04 11.02
N ALA A 483 16.88 1.59 9.84
CA ALA A 483 17.29 2.94 9.48
C ALA A 483 16.18 3.64 8.70
N ASN A 484 16.00 4.93 8.98
CA ASN A 484 15.12 5.84 8.25
C ASN A 484 15.89 7.12 7.97
N VAL A 485 16.00 7.49 6.69
CA VAL A 485 16.83 8.61 6.25
C VAL A 485 15.99 9.76 5.73
N TYR A 486 16.35 10.96 6.07
CA TYR A 486 15.67 12.19 5.69
C TYR A 486 16.64 13.38 5.62
N GLY A 487 16.24 14.44 4.93
CA GLY A 487 17.04 15.65 4.79
C GLY A 487 16.70 16.69 5.86
N VAL A 488 17.72 17.29 6.50
CA VAL A 488 17.59 18.37 7.48
C VAL A 488 18.33 19.62 7.00
N ALA A 489 17.77 20.80 7.27
CA ALA A 489 18.41 22.07 6.93
C ALA A 489 19.59 22.34 7.87
N VAL A 490 20.72 22.81 7.30
CA VAL A 490 21.89 23.24 8.05
C VAL A 490 22.13 24.71 7.76
N PRO A 491 22.24 25.59 8.78
CA PRO A 491 22.47 27.02 8.57
C PRO A 491 23.72 27.28 7.74
N GLY A 492 23.60 28.13 6.72
CA GLY A 492 24.73 28.51 5.85
C GLY A 492 25.09 27.52 4.75
N GLU A 493 24.42 26.38 4.67
CA GLU A 493 24.62 25.37 3.63
C GLU A 493 23.46 25.37 2.63
N ASP A 494 23.75 25.06 1.37
CA ASP A 494 22.74 24.90 0.33
C ASP A 494 22.20 23.46 0.30
N GLY A 495 20.89 23.33 0.20
CA GLY A 495 20.21 22.03 0.21
C GLY A 495 19.90 21.53 1.63
N ARG A 496 19.92 20.20 1.79
CA ARG A 496 19.64 19.51 3.07
C ARG A 496 20.71 18.46 3.34
N ALA A 497 21.25 18.43 4.54
CA ALA A 497 22.16 17.37 4.98
C ALA A 497 21.39 16.09 5.33
N GLY A 498 21.97 14.94 5.01
CA GLY A 498 21.37 13.66 5.40
C GLY A 498 21.37 13.47 6.91
N MET A 499 20.23 13.08 7.46
CA MET A 499 20.08 12.61 8.83
C MET A 499 19.44 11.22 8.84
N ALA A 500 19.94 10.35 9.71
CA ALA A 500 19.44 8.99 9.84
C ALA A 500 18.91 8.74 11.26
N ALA A 501 17.62 8.38 11.41
CA ALA A 501 17.15 7.71 12.59
C ALA A 501 17.48 6.22 12.48
N VAL A 502 18.13 5.64 13.49
CA VAL A 502 18.51 4.23 13.50
C VAL A 502 18.06 3.55 14.78
N VAL A 503 17.65 2.30 14.67
CA VAL A 503 17.35 1.43 15.82
C VAL A 503 18.56 0.53 16.04
N PRO A 504 19.28 0.68 17.18
CA PRO A 504 20.38 -0.21 17.50
C PRO A 504 19.88 -1.61 17.90
N ALA A 505 20.69 -2.62 17.66
CA ALA A 505 20.42 -3.98 18.14
C ALA A 505 20.46 -4.02 19.69
N ALA A 506 19.48 -4.65 20.31
CA ALA A 506 19.28 -4.63 21.78
C ALA A 506 20.47 -5.11 22.61
N SER A 507 21.35 -5.93 22.04
CA SER A 507 22.50 -6.54 22.72
C SER A 507 23.85 -5.91 22.34
N VAL A 508 23.86 -4.88 21.47
CA VAL A 508 25.11 -4.29 20.96
C VAL A 508 25.09 -2.78 21.20
N PRO A 509 26.03 -2.22 21.97
CA PRO A 509 26.16 -0.78 22.08
C PRO A 509 26.38 -0.13 20.69
N PHE A 510 25.83 1.06 20.47
CA PHE A 510 26.06 1.81 19.24
C PHE A 510 27.54 2.16 19.10
N ASP A 511 28.13 1.75 17.99
CA ASP A 511 29.52 2.03 17.62
C ASP A 511 29.56 3.01 16.45
N GLY A 512 29.82 4.28 16.74
CA GLY A 512 29.91 5.34 15.75
C GLY A 512 31.09 5.21 14.79
N ALA A 513 32.19 4.56 15.19
CA ALA A 513 33.34 4.31 14.32
C ALA A 513 33.03 3.16 13.33
N ALA A 514 32.40 2.10 13.79
CA ALA A 514 31.96 1.02 12.92
C ALA A 514 30.94 1.50 11.89
N LEU A 515 29.96 2.32 12.30
CA LEU A 515 28.99 2.90 11.39
C LEU A 515 29.65 3.84 10.36
N TRP A 516 30.59 4.68 10.79
CA TRP A 516 31.33 5.57 9.90
C TRP A 516 32.09 4.76 8.83
N ALA A 517 32.84 3.72 9.26
CA ALA A 517 33.59 2.85 8.36
C ALA A 517 32.68 2.10 7.36
N HIS A 518 31.48 1.70 7.81
CA HIS A 518 30.48 1.08 6.95
C HIS A 518 29.98 2.08 5.89
N CYS A 519 29.62 3.30 6.30
CA CYS A 519 29.20 4.36 5.37
C CYS A 519 30.31 4.74 4.39
N GLU A 520 31.58 4.83 4.85
CA GLU A 520 32.70 5.13 4.00
C GLU A 520 32.90 4.11 2.88
N ARG A 521 32.66 2.84 3.19
CA ARG A 521 32.84 1.73 2.24
C ARG A 521 31.73 1.65 1.21
N HIS A 522 30.49 1.99 1.59
CA HIS A 522 29.30 1.69 0.80
C HIS A 522 28.58 2.92 0.24
N LEU A 523 28.89 4.12 0.72
CA LEU A 523 28.25 5.36 0.29
C LEU A 523 29.24 6.38 -0.24
N PRO A 524 28.92 7.09 -1.32
CA PRO A 524 29.68 8.27 -1.73
C PRO A 524 29.61 9.34 -0.64
N ALA A 525 30.62 10.21 -0.58
CA ALA A 525 30.79 11.18 0.50
C ALA A 525 29.56 12.06 0.74
N TYR A 526 28.90 12.50 -0.33
CA TYR A 526 27.70 13.36 -0.25
C TYR A 526 26.48 12.65 0.32
N ALA A 527 26.38 11.31 0.18
CA ALA A 527 25.24 10.53 0.65
C ALA A 527 25.41 10.00 2.09
N ARG A 528 26.62 10.12 2.68
CA ARG A 528 26.84 9.71 4.07
C ARG A 528 26.09 10.65 5.00
N PRO A 529 25.21 10.13 5.90
CA PRO A 529 24.49 10.99 6.83
C PRO A 529 25.41 11.92 7.62
N ALA A 530 25.05 13.19 7.72
CA ALA A 530 25.76 14.14 8.56
C ALA A 530 25.40 13.94 10.04
N PHE A 531 24.16 13.49 10.31
CA PHE A 531 23.65 13.27 11.65
C PHE A 531 23.04 11.88 11.80
N VAL A 532 23.13 11.31 13.01
CA VAL A 532 22.50 10.06 13.40
C VAL A 532 21.71 10.27 14.70
N ARG A 533 20.48 9.80 14.74
CA ARG A 533 19.60 9.79 15.90
C ARG A 533 19.32 8.34 16.30
N LEU A 534 19.56 7.98 17.55
CA LEU A 534 19.21 6.65 18.05
C LEU A 534 17.78 6.67 18.57
N VAL A 535 16.93 5.85 17.99
CA VAL A 535 15.53 5.71 18.41
C VAL A 535 15.27 4.30 18.92
N PRO A 536 14.39 4.11 19.91
CA PRO A 536 14.08 2.77 20.43
C PRO A 536 13.32 1.91 19.42
N GLU A 537 12.46 2.54 18.60
CA GLU A 537 11.67 1.90 17.56
C GLU A 537 11.34 2.91 16.46
N MET A 538 11.00 2.43 15.26
CA MET A 538 10.55 3.31 14.16
C MET A 538 9.06 3.59 14.26
N ASP A 539 8.68 4.86 14.12
CA ASP A 539 7.28 5.25 13.90
C ASP A 539 6.84 4.81 12.51
N VAL A 540 5.80 3.97 12.46
CA VAL A 540 5.26 3.42 11.23
C VAL A 540 3.78 3.74 11.07
N THR A 541 3.33 3.76 9.83
CA THR A 541 1.90 3.83 9.50
C THR A 541 1.22 2.49 9.77
N GLY A 542 -0.12 2.45 9.74
CA GLY A 542 -0.88 1.20 9.81
C GLY A 542 -0.52 0.18 8.72
N THR A 543 0.14 0.63 7.63
CA THR A 543 0.70 -0.21 6.56
C THR A 543 2.20 -0.48 6.74
N LEU A 544 2.73 -0.27 7.94
CA LEU A 544 4.14 -0.51 8.29
C LEU A 544 5.14 0.35 7.47
N LYS A 545 4.69 1.46 6.86
CA LYS A 545 5.59 2.43 6.21
C LYS A 545 6.16 3.38 7.25
N GLN A 546 7.47 3.54 7.28
CA GLN A 546 8.16 4.46 8.17
C GLN A 546 7.75 5.91 7.90
N ARG A 547 7.53 6.70 8.97
CA ARG A 547 7.20 8.12 8.89
C ARG A 547 8.49 8.93 8.95
N LYS A 548 8.64 9.88 8.01
CA LYS A 548 9.82 10.76 7.93
C LYS A 548 9.51 12.20 8.34
N ALA A 549 8.27 12.65 8.11
CA ALA A 549 7.93 14.08 8.24
C ALA A 549 8.16 14.64 9.65
N ALA A 550 7.77 13.90 10.69
CA ALA A 550 7.97 14.31 12.08
C ALA A 550 9.47 14.37 12.41
N LEU A 551 10.23 13.32 12.07
CA LEU A 551 11.68 13.26 12.29
C LEU A 551 12.42 14.40 11.58
N ALA A 552 12.03 14.71 10.34
CA ALA A 552 12.63 15.81 9.57
C ALA A 552 12.30 17.19 10.15
N ALA A 553 11.08 17.37 10.71
CA ALA A 553 10.67 18.61 11.35
C ALA A 553 11.37 18.84 12.71
N GLU A 554 11.57 17.78 13.49
CA GLU A 554 12.31 17.81 14.76
C GLU A 554 13.80 18.11 14.55
N GLY A 555 14.38 17.64 13.45
CA GLY A 555 15.77 17.90 13.07
C GLY A 555 16.79 17.30 14.04
N TYR A 556 17.90 18.05 14.27
CA TYR A 556 19.05 17.60 15.07
C TYR A 556 19.34 18.50 16.28
N ASP A 557 18.39 19.26 16.77
CA ASP A 557 18.58 20.10 17.97
C ASP A 557 18.36 19.27 19.23
N PRO A 558 19.41 19.04 20.07
CA PRO A 558 19.27 18.28 21.31
C PRO A 558 18.26 18.89 22.32
N ALA A 559 17.94 20.18 22.20
CA ALA A 559 16.92 20.82 23.03
C ALA A 559 15.48 20.44 22.61
N ALA A 560 15.28 20.07 21.36
CA ALA A 560 13.98 19.66 20.80
C ALA A 560 13.81 18.14 20.70
N VAL A 561 14.92 17.41 20.67
CA VAL A 561 14.96 15.96 20.47
C VAL A 561 15.47 15.28 21.75
N GLY A 562 14.65 14.42 22.35
CA GLY A 562 15.02 13.69 23.57
C GLY A 562 15.95 12.49 23.35
N ASP A 563 16.12 12.05 22.11
CA ASP A 563 16.92 10.89 21.75
C ASP A 563 18.41 11.24 21.62
N PRO A 564 19.33 10.27 21.82
CA PRO A 564 20.76 10.47 21.60
C PRO A 564 21.07 10.87 20.16
N LEU A 565 21.78 11.98 19.98
CA LEU A 565 22.19 12.54 18.69
C LEU A 565 23.70 12.44 18.51
N PHE A 566 24.09 12.12 17.28
CA PHE A 566 25.49 12.03 16.87
C PHE A 566 25.71 12.84 15.59
N VAL A 567 26.91 13.36 15.43
CA VAL A 567 27.36 14.07 14.22
C VAL A 567 28.56 13.38 13.61
N ARG A 568 28.64 13.38 12.28
CA ARG A 568 29.77 12.85 11.54
C ARG A 568 31.03 13.70 11.80
N ALA A 569 32.10 13.07 12.26
CA ALA A 569 33.40 13.66 12.49
C ALA A 569 34.45 12.94 11.66
N ASP A 570 34.68 13.41 10.43
CA ASP A 570 35.57 12.74 9.47
C ASP A 570 37.02 12.67 9.97
N ALA A 571 37.50 13.69 10.70
CA ALA A 571 38.82 13.67 11.33
C ALA A 571 38.98 12.57 12.40
N ALA A 572 37.90 12.25 13.11
CA ALA A 572 37.85 11.17 14.09
C ALA A 572 37.48 9.81 13.46
N ARG A 573 37.09 9.79 12.20
CA ARG A 573 36.55 8.62 11.48
C ARG A 573 35.42 7.94 12.26
N ALA A 574 34.51 8.76 12.81
CA ALA A 574 33.43 8.28 13.65
C ALA A 574 32.20 9.22 13.63
N TYR A 575 31.04 8.68 13.97
CA TYR A 575 29.92 9.45 14.48
C TYR A 575 30.11 9.67 15.98
N VAL A 576 30.23 10.93 16.39
CA VAL A 576 30.47 11.31 17.79
C VAL A 576 29.24 11.97 18.41
N PRO A 577 29.03 11.89 19.74
CA PRO A 577 27.88 12.54 20.38
C PRO A 577 27.80 14.03 20.03
N LEU A 578 26.62 14.49 19.64
CA LEU A 578 26.36 15.89 19.29
C LEU A 578 26.24 16.73 20.59
N THR A 579 27.38 17.21 21.06
CA THR A 579 27.46 18.10 22.22
C THR A 579 27.01 19.52 21.86
N PRO A 580 26.63 20.38 22.84
CA PRO A 580 26.31 21.78 22.58
C PRO A 580 27.44 22.55 21.84
N ALA A 581 28.69 22.26 22.16
CA ALA A 581 29.85 22.86 21.48
C ALA A 581 29.94 22.44 20.02
N LEU A 582 29.69 21.16 19.70
CA LEU A 582 29.67 20.67 18.33
C LEU A 582 28.46 21.19 17.55
N LEU A 583 27.29 21.29 18.21
CA LEU A 583 26.11 21.92 17.61
C LEU A 583 26.37 23.37 17.20
N ASP A 584 27.00 24.16 18.09
CA ASP A 584 27.41 25.54 17.77
C ASP A 584 28.44 25.57 16.64
N ALA A 585 29.41 24.65 16.64
CA ALA A 585 30.37 24.54 15.56
C ALA A 585 29.76 24.19 14.20
N VAL A 586 28.73 23.32 14.18
CA VAL A 586 27.93 23.03 12.97
C VAL A 586 27.17 24.28 12.51
N ARG A 587 26.42 24.92 13.41
CA ARG A 587 25.60 26.10 13.10
C ARG A 587 26.40 27.30 12.61
N THR A 588 27.65 27.42 13.03
CA THR A 588 28.58 28.49 12.63
C THR A 588 29.55 28.12 11.51
N GLY A 589 29.40 26.90 10.92
CA GLY A 589 30.26 26.42 9.82
C GLY A 589 31.68 26.05 10.24
N ARG A 590 31.99 26.05 11.53
CA ARG A 590 33.34 25.63 12.06
C ARG A 590 33.53 24.11 12.01
N HIS A 591 32.45 23.34 12.09
CA HIS A 591 32.46 21.90 11.86
C HIS A 591 31.93 21.62 10.45
N ARG A 592 32.83 21.11 9.58
CA ARG A 592 32.44 20.75 8.20
C ARG A 592 31.77 19.40 8.14
N LEU A 593 30.61 19.36 7.50
CA LEU A 593 29.81 18.16 7.27
C LEU A 593 30.11 17.50 5.92
#